data_423feb856ce6e72f05100fc62457e575
#
_entry.id   423feb856ce6e72f05100fc62457e575
#
_cell.length_a   1.000
_cell.length_b   1.000
_cell.length_c   1.000
_cell.angle_alpha   90.00
_cell.angle_beta   90.00
_cell.angle_gamma   90.00
#
_symmetry.space_group_name_H-M   'P 1'
#
loop_
_entity.id
_entity.type
_entity.pdbx_description
1 polymer ?
#
loop_
_entity_poly.entity_id
_entity_poly.type
_entity_poly.pdbx_seq_one_letter_code
_entity_poly.pdbx_strand_id
1 'polypeptide(L)'
;TSGYFSESIQNLEQIDSRTLNDATRIEYYAAYEWAYSMWAEYSNDKVYAPRYYEKEMLYQDSLISVLPTGSSLHNYWKGENLYRHQRYSEAEKYYQKALEGVPVNVRLYAMVTYGLALVYSKLGDWNEYEHYLIKAAISDQVCPLKENLALQELALYIFKNRSGEVSRANRYLNYSMEDAQFYNNRLRMLEIAKKFPSIVLSYQ
;
A
#
# COMPACT_ATOMS: atom_id res chain seq x y z
N THR A 1 3.88 12.22 -2.16
CA THR A 1 2.47 12.35 -1.79
C THR A 1 2.15 13.70 -1.16
N SER A 2 2.34 14.74 -1.95
CA SER A 2 2.10 16.13 -1.54
C SER A 2 0.61 16.52 -1.42
N GLY A 3 -0.33 15.63 -1.84
CA GLY A 3 -1.77 15.88 -1.83
C GLY A 3 -2.32 16.59 -3.07
N TYR A 4 -1.52 16.77 -4.11
CA TYR A 4 -1.93 17.39 -5.40
C TYR A 4 -2.59 16.37 -6.34
N PHE A 5 -3.62 15.64 -5.85
CA PHE A 5 -4.27 14.57 -6.62
C PHE A 5 -5.04 15.11 -7.83
N SER A 6 -5.77 16.22 -7.66
CA SER A 6 -6.52 16.87 -8.73
C SER A 6 -5.60 17.32 -9.87
N GLU A 7 -4.52 18.00 -9.54
CA GLU A 7 -3.53 18.47 -10.48
C GLU A 7 -2.81 17.33 -11.18
N SER A 8 -2.52 16.25 -10.45
CA SER A 8 -1.92 15.04 -11.02
C SER A 8 -2.84 14.42 -12.08
N ILE A 9 -4.12 14.30 -11.78
CA ILE A 9 -5.11 13.76 -12.73
C ILE A 9 -5.27 14.69 -13.93
N GLN A 10 -5.39 16.00 -13.72
CA GLN A 10 -5.46 16.97 -14.83
C GLN A 10 -4.26 16.91 -15.76
N ASN A 11 -3.05 16.69 -15.24
CA ASN A 11 -1.86 16.51 -16.05
C ASN A 11 -1.89 15.18 -16.83
N LEU A 12 -2.36 14.10 -16.20
CA LEU A 12 -2.51 12.81 -16.87
C LEU A 12 -3.57 12.85 -17.99
N GLU A 13 -4.64 13.61 -17.82
CA GLU A 13 -5.70 13.80 -18.84
C GLU A 13 -5.20 14.50 -20.11
N GLN A 14 -4.09 15.23 -20.06
CA GLN A 14 -3.48 15.86 -21.21
C GLN A 14 -2.70 14.88 -22.09
N ILE A 15 -2.43 13.66 -21.61
CA ILE A 15 -1.65 12.66 -22.32
C ILE A 15 -2.59 11.81 -23.19
N ASP A 16 -2.34 11.75 -24.49
CA ASP A 16 -3.02 10.81 -25.38
C ASP A 16 -2.43 9.40 -25.19
N SER A 17 -3.13 8.56 -24.45
CA SER A 17 -2.69 7.19 -24.13
C SER A 17 -2.47 6.31 -25.37
N ARG A 18 -3.04 6.66 -26.53
CA ARG A 18 -2.87 5.94 -27.80
C ARG A 18 -1.47 6.12 -28.40
N THR A 19 -0.79 7.20 -28.03
CA THR A 19 0.57 7.51 -28.49
C THR A 19 1.66 6.88 -27.63
N LEU A 20 1.29 6.31 -26.48
CA LEU A 20 2.24 5.72 -25.53
C LEU A 20 2.70 4.33 -25.99
N ASN A 21 3.99 4.05 -25.83
CA ASN A 21 4.51 2.69 -25.92
C ASN A 21 4.07 1.86 -24.72
N ASP A 22 4.28 0.55 -24.76
CA ASP A 22 3.78 -0.36 -23.72
C ASP A 22 4.36 -0.05 -22.33
N ALA A 23 5.63 0.30 -22.22
CA ALA A 23 6.27 0.63 -20.94
C ALA A 23 5.66 1.91 -20.33
N THR A 24 5.55 2.99 -21.11
CA THR A 24 4.95 4.24 -20.62
C THR A 24 3.45 4.13 -20.39
N ARG A 25 2.77 3.23 -21.10
CA ARG A 25 1.34 2.94 -20.87
C ARG A 25 1.11 2.25 -19.53
N ILE A 26 1.99 1.36 -19.13
CA ILE A 26 1.96 0.75 -17.78
C ILE A 26 2.11 1.84 -16.70
N GLU A 27 3.12 2.71 -16.84
CA GLU A 27 3.33 3.82 -15.89
C GLU A 27 2.13 4.79 -15.85
N TYR A 28 1.54 5.08 -17.00
CA TYR A 28 0.38 5.94 -17.11
C TYR A 28 -0.83 5.39 -16.35
N TYR A 29 -1.18 4.12 -16.55
CA TYR A 29 -2.28 3.49 -15.81
C TYR A 29 -1.98 3.33 -14.32
N ALA A 30 -0.75 3.01 -13.96
CA ALA A 30 -0.32 2.94 -12.57
C ALA A 30 -0.39 4.30 -11.87
N ALA A 31 -0.07 5.40 -12.57
CA ALA A 31 -0.19 6.75 -12.04
C ALA A 31 -1.65 7.15 -11.76
N TYR A 32 -2.57 6.80 -12.66
CA TYR A 32 -4.01 7.03 -12.42
C TYR A 32 -4.55 6.20 -11.27
N GLU A 33 -4.26 4.90 -11.26
CA GLU A 33 -4.67 3.99 -10.20
C GLU A 33 -4.22 4.54 -8.84
N TRP A 34 -2.94 4.86 -8.72
CA TRP A 34 -2.38 5.41 -7.50
C TRP A 34 -3.00 6.75 -7.11
N ALA A 35 -3.21 7.67 -8.06
CA ALA A 35 -3.79 8.98 -7.78
C ALA A 35 -5.22 8.87 -7.24
N TYR A 36 -6.06 8.02 -7.84
CA TYR A 36 -7.43 7.81 -7.40
C TYR A 36 -7.51 7.04 -6.07
N SER A 37 -6.66 6.03 -5.87
CA SER A 37 -6.55 5.29 -4.61
C SER A 37 -6.22 6.23 -3.44
N MET A 38 -5.17 7.03 -3.60
CA MET A 38 -4.75 8.00 -2.59
C MET A 38 -5.79 9.11 -2.37
N TRP A 39 -6.47 9.55 -3.44
CA TRP A 39 -7.52 10.56 -3.30
C TRP A 39 -8.72 10.03 -2.54
N ALA A 40 -9.13 8.79 -2.78
CA ALA A 40 -10.19 8.14 -2.03
C ALA A 40 -9.85 8.03 -0.54
N GLU A 41 -8.65 7.57 -0.21
CA GLU A 41 -8.17 7.45 1.17
C GLU A 41 -8.03 8.82 1.86
N TYR A 42 -7.46 9.81 1.16
CA TYR A 42 -7.22 11.14 1.71
C TYR A 42 -8.52 11.91 1.96
N SER A 43 -9.47 11.85 1.03
CA SER A 43 -10.74 12.55 1.17
C SER A 43 -11.56 12.00 2.33
N ASN A 44 -11.50 10.68 2.57
CA ASN A 44 -12.27 9.96 3.59
C ASN A 44 -13.74 10.40 3.62
N ASP A 45 -14.29 10.74 2.45
CA ASP A 45 -15.62 11.28 2.25
C ASP A 45 -16.58 10.17 1.81
N LYS A 46 -17.73 10.07 2.48
CA LYS A 46 -18.71 8.99 2.20
C LYS A 46 -19.37 9.09 0.82
N VAL A 47 -19.35 10.28 0.21
CA VAL A 47 -20.00 10.52 -1.09
C VAL A 47 -19.01 10.38 -2.25
N TYR A 48 -17.80 10.96 -2.09
CA TYR A 48 -16.83 11.02 -3.17
C TYR A 48 -15.83 9.87 -3.17
N ALA A 49 -15.41 9.37 -2.00
CA ALA A 49 -14.49 8.25 -1.91
C ALA A 49 -14.93 7.01 -2.73
N PRO A 50 -16.21 6.57 -2.70
CA PRO A 50 -16.66 5.46 -3.53
C PRO A 50 -16.44 5.69 -5.03
N ARG A 51 -16.66 6.91 -5.53
CA ARG A 51 -16.45 7.26 -6.94
C ARG A 51 -14.97 7.22 -7.33
N TYR A 52 -14.08 7.59 -6.42
CA TYR A 52 -12.64 7.49 -6.64
C TYR A 52 -12.18 6.03 -6.65
N TYR A 53 -12.73 5.18 -5.78
CA TYR A 53 -12.47 3.74 -5.80
C TYR A 53 -12.98 3.07 -7.10
N GLU A 54 -14.12 3.48 -7.65
CA GLU A 54 -14.59 3.01 -8.96
C GLU A 54 -13.59 3.37 -10.08
N LYS A 55 -13.03 4.58 -10.04
CA LYS A 55 -11.99 5.01 -10.99
C LYS A 55 -10.68 4.25 -10.79
N GLU A 56 -10.24 4.07 -9.55
CA GLU A 56 -9.09 3.23 -9.21
C GLU A 56 -9.23 1.84 -9.85
N MET A 57 -10.35 1.17 -9.64
CA MET A 57 -10.60 -0.18 -10.19
C MET A 57 -10.57 -0.21 -11.72
N LEU A 58 -11.13 0.80 -12.39
CA LEU A 58 -11.09 0.91 -13.86
C LEU A 58 -9.66 1.00 -14.39
N TYR A 59 -8.80 1.80 -13.74
CA TYR A 59 -7.41 1.92 -14.14
C TYR A 59 -6.58 0.70 -13.73
N GLN A 60 -6.94 0.04 -12.64
CA GLN A 60 -6.35 -1.24 -12.25
C GLN A 60 -6.62 -2.34 -13.29
N ASP A 61 -7.84 -2.45 -13.80
CA ASP A 61 -8.17 -3.37 -14.90
C ASP A 61 -7.40 -3.03 -16.19
N SER A 62 -7.30 -1.75 -16.51
CA SER A 62 -6.51 -1.28 -17.65
C SER A 62 -5.03 -1.63 -17.49
N LEU A 63 -4.48 -1.45 -16.30
CA LEU A 63 -3.09 -1.80 -15.97
C LEU A 63 -2.85 -3.31 -16.12
N ILE A 64 -3.72 -4.13 -15.57
CA ILE A 64 -3.65 -5.59 -15.69
C ILE A 64 -3.64 -6.03 -17.17
N SER A 65 -4.45 -5.37 -18.01
CA SER A 65 -4.58 -5.73 -19.44
C SER A 65 -3.31 -5.50 -20.26
N VAL A 66 -2.45 -4.57 -19.85
CA VAL A 66 -1.21 -4.21 -20.58
C VAL A 66 0.05 -4.87 -19.99
N LEU A 67 -0.03 -5.43 -18.79
CA LEU A 67 1.09 -6.11 -18.15
C LEU A 67 1.34 -7.50 -18.77
N PRO A 68 2.62 -7.93 -18.90
CA PRO A 68 2.94 -9.27 -19.35
C PRO A 68 2.30 -10.33 -18.45
N THR A 69 1.43 -11.14 -19.02
CA THR A 69 0.69 -12.18 -18.30
C THR A 69 1.63 -13.11 -17.54
N GLY A 70 1.35 -13.32 -16.27
CA GLY A 70 2.15 -14.18 -15.38
C GLY A 70 3.41 -13.51 -14.79
N SER A 71 3.72 -12.28 -15.16
CA SER A 71 4.80 -11.53 -14.48
C SER A 71 4.43 -11.28 -13.01
N SER A 72 5.45 -11.07 -12.16
CA SER A 72 5.22 -10.76 -10.74
C SER A 72 4.33 -9.54 -10.56
N LEU A 73 4.52 -8.51 -11.38
CA LEU A 73 3.69 -7.29 -11.33
C LEU A 73 2.24 -7.55 -11.79
N HIS A 74 2.03 -8.34 -12.85
CA HIS A 74 0.70 -8.76 -13.28
C HIS A 74 -0.02 -9.57 -12.20
N ASN A 75 0.68 -10.52 -11.57
CA ASN A 75 0.11 -11.31 -10.47
C ASN A 75 -0.20 -10.44 -9.24
N TYR A 76 0.65 -9.46 -8.92
CA TYR A 76 0.39 -8.49 -7.85
C TYR A 76 -0.94 -7.75 -8.10
N TRP A 77 -1.10 -7.13 -9.28
CA TRP A 77 -2.31 -6.37 -9.60
C TRP A 77 -3.57 -7.24 -9.68
N LYS A 78 -3.43 -8.50 -10.13
CA LYS A 78 -4.53 -9.48 -10.02
C LYS A 78 -4.90 -9.77 -8.57
N GLY A 79 -3.92 -9.88 -7.68
CA GLY A 79 -4.13 -10.03 -6.24
C GLY A 79 -4.88 -8.83 -5.65
N GLU A 80 -4.44 -7.60 -5.97
CA GLU A 80 -5.10 -6.36 -5.54
C GLU A 80 -6.57 -6.29 -6.00
N ASN A 81 -6.82 -6.57 -7.27
CA ASN A 81 -8.16 -6.58 -7.84
C ASN A 81 -9.07 -7.59 -7.13
N LEU A 82 -8.59 -8.82 -6.91
CA LEU A 82 -9.32 -9.85 -6.18
C LEU A 82 -9.55 -9.48 -4.71
N TYR A 83 -8.58 -8.85 -4.07
CA TYR A 83 -8.71 -8.34 -2.70
C TYR A 83 -9.81 -7.28 -2.60
N ARG A 84 -9.85 -6.32 -3.53
CA ARG A 84 -10.92 -5.29 -3.61
C ARG A 84 -12.31 -5.93 -3.80
N HIS A 85 -12.40 -7.01 -4.56
CA HIS A 85 -13.63 -7.79 -4.73
C HIS A 85 -13.91 -8.79 -3.59
N GLN A 86 -13.17 -8.72 -2.48
CA GLN A 86 -13.31 -9.58 -1.29
C GLN A 86 -13.09 -11.08 -1.57
N ARG A 87 -12.42 -11.42 -2.67
CA ARG A 87 -12.05 -12.79 -3.04
C ARG A 87 -10.70 -13.16 -2.42
N TYR A 88 -10.63 -13.15 -1.09
CA TYR A 88 -9.37 -13.18 -0.34
C TYR A 88 -8.53 -14.43 -0.59
N SER A 89 -9.11 -15.63 -0.61
CA SER A 89 -8.37 -16.87 -0.88
C SER A 89 -7.82 -16.97 -2.31
N GLU A 90 -8.41 -16.26 -3.26
CA GLU A 90 -7.88 -16.18 -4.61
C GLU A 90 -6.80 -15.10 -4.72
N ALA A 91 -7.00 -13.97 -4.05
CA ALA A 91 -6.01 -12.91 -3.93
C ALA A 91 -4.69 -13.45 -3.34
N GLU A 92 -4.78 -14.26 -2.27
CA GLU A 92 -3.63 -14.93 -1.68
C GLU A 92 -2.79 -15.69 -2.72
N LYS A 93 -3.44 -16.53 -3.54
CA LYS A 93 -2.75 -17.34 -4.56
C LYS A 93 -2.00 -16.48 -5.59
N TYR A 94 -2.58 -15.34 -5.98
CA TYR A 94 -1.94 -14.42 -6.91
C TYR A 94 -0.81 -13.65 -6.26
N TYR A 95 -0.95 -13.22 -5.02
CA TYR A 95 0.16 -12.61 -4.28
C TYR A 95 1.32 -13.57 -4.04
N GLN A 96 1.04 -14.84 -3.71
CA GLN A 96 2.10 -15.86 -3.59
C GLN A 96 2.89 -16.02 -4.90
N LYS A 97 2.20 -16.11 -6.04
CA LYS A 97 2.85 -16.14 -7.36
C LYS A 97 3.63 -14.86 -7.65
N ALA A 98 3.10 -13.70 -7.24
CA ALA A 98 3.77 -12.43 -7.42
C ALA A 98 5.09 -12.35 -6.64
N LEU A 99 5.18 -13.05 -5.50
CA LEU A 99 6.35 -13.06 -4.62
C LEU A 99 7.48 -13.96 -5.13
N GLU A 100 7.19 -14.92 -6.01
CA GLU A 100 8.17 -15.87 -6.52
C GLU A 100 9.37 -15.18 -7.19
N GLY A 101 10.57 -15.40 -6.65
CA GLY A 101 11.81 -14.84 -7.18
C GLY A 101 12.02 -13.33 -7.01
N VAL A 102 11.11 -12.63 -6.30
CA VAL A 102 11.26 -11.20 -6.03
C VAL A 102 12.21 -10.98 -4.85
N PRO A 103 13.31 -10.22 -5.01
CA PRO A 103 14.23 -9.93 -3.91
C PRO A 103 13.62 -9.02 -2.83
N VAL A 104 14.04 -9.22 -1.58
CA VAL A 104 13.50 -8.48 -0.43
C VAL A 104 13.73 -6.96 -0.48
N ASN A 105 14.76 -6.51 -1.18
CA ASN A 105 15.12 -5.09 -1.34
C ASN A 105 14.45 -4.41 -2.55
N VAL A 106 13.50 -5.09 -3.19
CA VAL A 106 12.69 -4.54 -4.28
C VAL A 106 11.33 -4.11 -3.75
N ARG A 107 10.88 -2.92 -4.12
CA ARG A 107 9.59 -2.35 -3.68
C ARG A 107 8.42 -3.32 -3.84
N LEU A 108 8.39 -4.08 -4.94
CA LEU A 108 7.33 -5.06 -5.19
C LEU A 108 7.22 -6.11 -4.06
N TYR A 109 8.34 -6.51 -3.45
CA TYR A 109 8.31 -7.44 -2.32
C TYR A 109 7.55 -6.84 -1.12
N ALA A 110 7.81 -5.58 -0.77
CA ALA A 110 7.09 -4.89 0.29
C ALA A 110 5.59 -4.79 -0.02
N MET A 111 5.24 -4.42 -1.26
CA MET A 111 3.85 -4.31 -1.70
C MET A 111 3.12 -5.65 -1.61
N VAL A 112 3.69 -6.73 -2.14
CA VAL A 112 3.08 -8.07 -2.14
C VAL A 112 2.94 -8.61 -0.73
N THR A 113 3.98 -8.50 0.10
CA THR A 113 3.93 -9.00 1.49
C THR A 113 2.97 -8.20 2.35
N TYR A 114 2.82 -6.91 2.09
CA TYR A 114 1.79 -6.11 2.74
C TYR A 114 0.38 -6.53 2.29
N GLY A 115 0.16 -6.78 1.00
CA GLY A 115 -1.10 -7.31 0.46
C GLY A 115 -1.46 -8.66 1.09
N LEU A 116 -0.49 -9.59 1.24
CA LEU A 116 -0.67 -10.85 1.94
C LEU A 116 -1.06 -10.65 3.41
N ALA A 117 -0.41 -9.73 4.12
CA ALA A 117 -0.81 -9.39 5.48
C ALA A 117 -2.28 -8.95 5.54
N LEU A 118 -2.69 -8.04 4.66
CA LEU A 118 -4.09 -7.60 4.61
C LEU A 118 -5.07 -8.75 4.32
N VAL A 119 -4.73 -9.65 3.41
CA VAL A 119 -5.53 -10.86 3.12
C VAL A 119 -5.69 -11.71 4.37
N TYR A 120 -4.60 -12.05 5.07
CA TYR A 120 -4.66 -12.88 6.28
C TYR A 120 -5.42 -12.20 7.42
N SER A 121 -5.37 -10.88 7.53
CA SER A 121 -6.23 -10.15 8.48
C SER A 121 -7.73 -10.34 8.18
N LYS A 122 -8.11 -10.43 6.89
CA LYS A 122 -9.50 -10.68 6.47
C LYS A 122 -9.92 -12.14 6.65
N LEU A 123 -8.97 -13.06 6.53
CA LEU A 123 -9.18 -14.49 6.77
C LEU A 123 -9.15 -14.85 8.27
N GLY A 124 -8.72 -13.93 9.14
CA GLY A 124 -8.64 -14.14 10.59
C GLY A 124 -7.39 -14.92 11.03
N ASP A 125 -6.42 -15.11 10.14
CA ASP A 125 -5.14 -15.73 10.49
C ASP A 125 -4.13 -14.66 10.96
N TRP A 126 -4.15 -14.41 12.26
CA TRP A 126 -3.33 -13.37 12.87
C TRP A 126 -1.84 -13.72 12.94
N ASN A 127 -1.49 -15.01 12.86
CA ASN A 127 -0.09 -15.43 12.82
C ASN A 127 0.52 -15.11 11.46
N GLU A 128 -0.15 -15.46 10.37
CA GLU A 128 0.29 -15.10 9.02
C GLU A 128 0.19 -13.60 8.77
N TYR A 129 -0.82 -12.92 9.31
CA TYR A 129 -0.89 -11.46 9.29
C TYR A 129 0.39 -10.83 9.85
N GLU A 130 0.78 -11.18 11.08
CA GLU A 130 1.99 -10.64 11.71
C GLU A 130 3.26 -11.02 10.93
N HIS A 131 3.35 -12.26 10.49
CA HIS A 131 4.49 -12.78 9.72
C HIS A 131 4.72 -11.97 8.44
N TYR A 132 3.68 -11.75 7.63
CA TYR A 132 3.80 -10.99 6.40
C TYR A 132 3.94 -9.49 6.64
N LEU A 133 3.34 -8.95 7.68
CA LEU A 133 3.51 -7.56 8.06
C LEU A 133 4.97 -7.25 8.47
N ILE A 134 5.62 -8.18 9.18
CA ILE A 134 7.06 -8.08 9.51
C ILE A 134 7.90 -8.11 8.23
N LYS A 135 7.63 -9.03 7.30
CA LYS A 135 8.34 -9.11 6.01
C LYS A 135 8.20 -7.81 5.21
N ALA A 136 6.99 -7.27 5.15
CA ALA A 136 6.73 -5.99 4.47
C ALA A 136 7.50 -4.84 5.13
N ALA A 137 7.48 -4.75 6.46
CA ALA A 137 8.21 -3.72 7.20
C ALA A 137 9.73 -3.82 7.01
N ILE A 138 10.30 -5.03 7.00
CA ILE A 138 11.74 -5.24 6.73
C ILE A 138 12.07 -4.80 5.29
N SER A 139 11.30 -5.26 4.31
CA SER A 139 11.50 -4.90 2.90
C SER A 139 11.43 -3.39 2.69
N ASP A 140 10.44 -2.74 3.27
CA ASP A 140 10.25 -1.29 3.19
C ASP A 140 11.45 -0.52 3.77
N GLN A 141 12.08 -1.04 4.83
CA GLN A 141 13.26 -0.41 5.44
C GLN A 141 14.55 -0.58 4.61
N VAL A 142 14.68 -1.64 3.83
CA VAL A 142 15.87 -1.88 2.99
C VAL A 142 15.69 -1.39 1.55
N CYS A 143 14.49 -0.99 1.16
CA CYS A 143 14.22 -0.36 -0.14
C CYS A 143 14.70 1.10 -0.17
N PRO A 144 15.13 1.60 -1.35
CA PRO A 144 15.50 3.01 -1.51
C PRO A 144 14.33 3.98 -1.30
N LEU A 145 13.10 3.54 -1.57
CA LEU A 145 11.87 4.29 -1.36
C LEU A 145 11.12 3.67 -0.19
N LYS A 146 11.10 4.37 0.93
CA LYS A 146 10.43 3.89 2.14
C LYS A 146 9.00 4.43 2.21
N GLU A 147 8.01 3.56 2.18
CA GLU A 147 6.61 3.95 2.33
C GLU A 147 6.12 3.85 3.78
N ASN A 148 6.71 3.00 4.59
CA ASN A 148 6.51 2.85 6.04
C ASN A 148 5.10 2.50 6.52
N LEU A 149 4.19 2.12 5.62
CA LEU A 149 2.84 1.72 6.01
C LEU A 149 2.86 0.44 6.87
N ALA A 150 3.65 -0.55 6.45
CA ALA A 150 3.78 -1.81 7.16
C ALA A 150 4.36 -1.62 8.57
N LEU A 151 5.33 -0.73 8.74
CA LEU A 151 5.92 -0.45 10.05
C LEU A 151 4.95 0.24 11.01
N GLN A 152 4.10 1.15 10.49
CA GLN A 152 3.04 1.77 11.28
C GLN A 152 1.98 0.76 11.74
N GLU A 153 1.52 -0.09 10.82
CA GLU A 153 0.52 -1.12 11.15
C GLU A 153 1.10 -2.16 12.13
N LEU A 154 2.38 -2.51 11.98
CA LEU A 154 3.07 -3.38 12.93
C LEU A 154 3.17 -2.76 14.32
N ALA A 155 3.48 -1.46 14.41
CA ALA A 155 3.49 -0.73 15.67
C ALA A 155 2.12 -0.77 16.35
N LEU A 156 1.05 -0.52 15.59
CA LEU A 156 -0.32 -0.57 16.09
C LEU A 156 -0.72 -1.98 16.53
N TYR A 157 -0.37 -3.01 15.76
CA TYR A 157 -0.65 -4.39 16.08
C TYR A 157 0.03 -4.82 17.39
N ILE A 158 1.33 -4.50 17.55
CA ILE A 158 2.09 -4.77 18.77
C ILE A 158 1.46 -4.06 19.97
N PHE A 159 1.13 -2.78 19.83
CA PHE A 159 0.52 -1.99 20.90
C PHE A 159 -0.79 -2.60 21.39
N LYS A 160 -1.63 -3.08 20.47
CA LYS A 160 -2.95 -3.64 20.82
C LYS A 160 -2.90 -5.06 21.38
N ASN A 161 -1.93 -5.86 20.94
CA ASN A 161 -1.95 -7.30 21.17
C ASN A 161 -0.82 -7.80 22.08
N ARG A 162 0.18 -6.97 22.41
CA ARG A 162 1.34 -7.37 23.23
C ARG A 162 1.54 -6.43 24.42
N SER A 163 0.92 -6.80 25.55
CA SER A 163 1.13 -6.08 26.80
C SER A 163 2.63 -6.11 27.18
N GLY A 164 3.17 -4.93 27.50
CA GLY A 164 4.61 -4.79 27.86
C GLY A 164 5.53 -4.40 26.69
N GLU A 165 5.06 -4.39 25.45
CA GLU A 165 5.88 -4.01 24.29
C GLU A 165 5.60 -2.58 23.76
N VAL A 166 5.03 -1.71 24.60
CA VAL A 166 4.71 -0.32 24.25
C VAL A 166 5.95 0.44 23.76
N SER A 167 7.11 0.23 24.41
CA SER A 167 8.38 0.84 24.00
C SER A 167 8.80 0.44 22.59
N ARG A 168 8.53 -0.81 22.16
CA ARG A 168 8.83 -1.29 20.81
C ARG A 168 7.89 -0.65 19.79
N ALA A 169 6.59 -0.63 20.11
CA ALA A 169 5.59 0.02 19.27
C ALA A 169 5.90 1.51 19.04
N ASN A 170 6.23 2.24 20.13
CA ASN A 170 6.60 3.64 20.05
C ASN A 170 7.87 3.87 19.21
N ARG A 171 8.90 3.03 19.35
CA ARG A 171 10.11 3.11 18.54
C ARG A 171 9.84 2.91 17.04
N TYR A 172 9.01 1.94 16.66
CA TYR A 172 8.63 1.72 15.27
C TYR A 172 7.84 2.91 14.69
N LEU A 173 6.98 3.50 15.51
CA LEU A 173 6.24 4.69 15.14
C LEU A 173 7.15 5.88 14.90
N ASN A 174 8.15 6.10 15.78
CA ASN A 174 9.11 7.19 15.62
C ASN A 174 9.95 7.01 14.35
N TYR A 175 10.47 5.82 14.05
CA TYR A 175 11.15 5.55 12.78
C TYR A 175 10.27 5.85 11.57
N SER A 176 9.00 5.44 11.62
CA SER A 176 8.06 5.73 10.55
C SER A 176 7.81 7.24 10.39
N MET A 177 7.76 8.00 11.48
CA MET A 177 7.60 9.46 11.45
C MET A 177 8.85 10.15 10.88
N GLU A 178 10.04 9.73 11.31
CA GLU A 178 11.33 10.28 10.83
C GLU A 178 11.45 10.07 9.30
N ASP A 179 11.15 8.86 8.81
CA ASP A 179 11.15 8.58 7.39
C ASP A 179 10.08 9.39 6.64
N ALA A 180 8.87 9.50 7.18
CA ALA A 180 7.79 10.29 6.58
C ALA A 180 8.17 11.78 6.48
N GLN A 181 8.86 12.31 7.47
CA GLN A 181 9.39 13.69 7.47
C GLN A 181 10.51 13.86 6.44
N PHE A 182 11.47 12.93 6.40
CA PHE A 182 12.59 12.97 5.46
C PHE A 182 12.13 12.97 4.00
N TYR A 183 11.14 12.12 3.67
CA TYR A 183 10.57 12.05 2.32
C TYR A 183 9.42 13.04 2.07
N ASN A 184 9.12 13.95 3.02
CA ASN A 184 7.99 14.88 2.96
C ASN A 184 6.65 14.18 2.63
N ASN A 185 6.44 12.99 3.20
CA ASN A 185 5.22 12.21 3.00
C ASN A 185 4.11 12.68 3.95
N ARG A 186 3.40 13.75 3.54
CA ARG A 186 2.36 14.41 4.35
C ARG A 186 1.22 13.47 4.72
N LEU A 187 0.85 12.56 3.83
CA LEU A 187 -0.23 11.59 4.11
C LEU A 187 0.16 10.68 5.27
N ARG A 188 1.38 10.14 5.26
CA ARG A 188 1.87 9.28 6.36
C ARG A 188 1.98 10.04 7.68
N MET A 189 2.45 11.26 7.66
CA MET A 189 2.47 12.12 8.87
C MET A 189 1.07 12.32 9.45
N LEU A 190 0.06 12.57 8.60
CA LEU A 190 -1.33 12.70 9.03
C LEU A 190 -1.91 11.39 9.59
N GLU A 191 -1.62 10.27 8.97
CA GLU A 191 -2.06 8.95 9.46
C GLU A 191 -1.46 8.63 10.83
N ILE A 192 -0.17 8.88 11.00
CA ILE A 192 0.51 8.73 12.29
C ILE A 192 -0.16 9.62 13.34
N ALA A 193 -0.35 10.90 13.02
CA ALA A 193 -0.96 11.86 13.95
C ALA A 193 -2.40 11.49 14.33
N LYS A 194 -3.17 10.90 13.43
CA LYS A 194 -4.56 10.48 13.70
C LYS A 194 -4.68 9.15 14.43
N LYS A 195 -3.84 8.18 14.07
CA LYS A 195 -3.98 6.79 14.56
C LYS A 195 -3.28 6.53 15.90
N PHE A 196 -2.26 7.31 16.28
CA PHE A 196 -1.34 6.93 17.33
C PHE A 196 -1.20 7.82 18.58
N PRO A 197 -2.09 8.78 18.88
CA PRO A 197 -1.98 9.53 20.14
C PRO A 197 -1.94 8.63 21.37
N SER A 198 -2.66 7.51 21.36
CA SER A 198 -2.71 6.54 22.46
C SER A 198 -1.38 5.84 22.72
N ILE A 199 -0.57 5.56 21.69
CA ILE A 199 0.75 4.93 21.85
C ILE A 199 1.71 5.94 22.49
N VAL A 200 1.72 7.17 22.00
CA VAL A 200 2.60 8.24 22.52
C VAL A 200 2.25 8.56 23.97
N LEU A 201 0.97 8.71 24.29
CA LEU A 201 0.51 9.00 25.68
C LEU A 201 0.78 7.85 26.64
N SER A 202 0.75 6.60 26.19
CA SER A 202 1.01 5.44 27.04
C SER A 202 2.51 5.23 27.32
N TYR A 203 3.38 5.93 26.61
CA TYR A 203 4.83 5.87 26.79
C TYR A 203 5.36 6.93 27.77
N GLN A 204 4.59 7.98 28.04
CA GLN A 204 4.91 9.03 29.02
C GLN A 204 4.61 8.57 30.44
#